data_94fb1f07d6b4457c33a296470203ff4d
#
_entry.id   94fb1f07d6b4457c33a296470203ff4d
#
_cell.length_a   1.000
_cell.length_b   1.000
_cell.length_c   1.000
_cell.angle_alpha   90.00
_cell.angle_beta   90.00
_cell.angle_gamma   90.00
#
_symmetry.space_group_name_H-M   'P 1'
#
loop_
_entity.id
_entity.type
_entity.pdbx_description
1 polymer ?
#
loop_
_entity_poly.entity_id
_entity_poly.type
_entity_poly.pdbx_seq_one_letter_code
_entity_poly.pdbx_strand_id
1 'polypeptide(L)'
;MTMTDPLGDMLTRIRNAQMRRKQFVLTPNSKLRAWVLDVLKSEGYIKSYEIEKSPSGTEIIKVSLKYFDGEPVIKELKRVSTPGRRVYLGVDNLPKVRQGLGVAVVSTSKGIMSDSQARQSRVGGEVLCTVF
;
A
#
# COMPACT_ATOMS: atom_id res chain seq x y z
N MET A 1 -3.13 -25.74 6.38
CA MET A 1 -2.39 -24.50 6.63
C MET A 1 -2.89 -23.41 5.70
N THR A 2 -3.24 -22.28 6.25
CA THR A 2 -3.69 -21.16 5.45
C THR A 2 -2.49 -20.38 4.94
N MET A 3 -2.59 -19.95 3.69
CA MET A 3 -1.60 -19.06 3.10
C MET A 3 -1.71 -17.68 3.75
N THR A 4 -0.58 -17.11 4.14
CA THR A 4 -0.58 -15.78 4.74
C THR A 4 -0.28 -14.72 3.69
N ASP A 5 -0.93 -13.58 3.81
CA ASP A 5 -0.69 -12.42 2.96
C ASP A 5 -0.49 -11.20 3.87
N PRO A 6 0.75 -10.97 4.34
CA PRO A 6 1.01 -9.86 5.26
C PRO A 6 0.65 -8.50 4.69
N LEU A 7 0.90 -8.28 3.40
CA LEU A 7 0.53 -7.01 2.76
C LEU A 7 -0.99 -6.86 2.69
N GLY A 8 -1.69 -7.92 2.28
CA GLY A 8 -3.15 -7.91 2.25
C GLY A 8 -3.76 -7.66 3.62
N ASP A 9 -3.16 -8.24 4.66
CA ASP A 9 -3.58 -8.00 6.04
C ASP A 9 -3.45 -6.52 6.41
N MET A 10 -2.32 -5.89 6.06
CA MET A 10 -2.12 -4.47 6.33
C MET A 10 -3.17 -3.61 5.62
N LEU A 11 -3.43 -3.90 4.35
CA LEU A 11 -4.43 -3.14 3.57
C LEU A 11 -5.82 -3.29 4.18
N THR A 12 -6.17 -4.48 4.64
CA THR A 12 -7.45 -4.73 5.30
C THR A 12 -7.55 -3.95 6.61
N ARG A 13 -6.47 -3.92 7.40
CA ARG A 13 -6.45 -3.14 8.64
C ARG A 13 -6.66 -1.65 8.37
N ILE A 14 -6.04 -1.12 7.31
CA ILE A 14 -6.21 0.28 6.93
C ILE A 14 -7.66 0.54 6.54
N ARG A 15 -8.25 -0.31 5.69
CA ARG A 15 -9.65 -0.14 5.28
C ARG A 15 -10.60 -0.17 6.47
N ASN A 16 -10.44 -1.14 7.36
CA ASN A 16 -11.32 -1.28 8.52
C ASN A 16 -11.18 -0.09 9.48
N ALA A 17 -9.94 0.38 9.69
CA ALA A 17 -9.70 1.53 10.56
C ALA A 17 -10.35 2.80 10.00
N GLN A 18 -10.32 2.98 8.67
CA GLN A 18 -10.95 4.14 8.05
C GLN A 18 -12.47 4.08 8.12
N MET A 19 -13.05 2.90 7.97
CA MET A 19 -14.49 2.74 8.12
C MET A 19 -14.96 3.12 9.52
N ARG A 20 -14.10 2.92 10.53
CA ARG A 20 -14.39 3.26 11.91
C ARG A 20 -13.88 4.65 12.30
N ARG A 21 -13.38 5.42 11.34
CA ARG A 21 -12.87 6.79 11.54
C ARG A 21 -11.76 6.86 12.57
N LYS A 22 -10.90 5.84 12.64
CA LYS A 22 -9.75 5.85 13.54
C LYS A 22 -8.65 6.75 12.99
N GLN A 23 -7.87 7.36 13.89
CA GLN A 23 -6.78 8.24 13.49
C GLN A 23 -5.54 7.47 13.06
N PHE A 24 -5.33 6.29 13.61
CA PHE A 24 -4.18 5.47 13.27
C PHE A 24 -4.53 3.99 13.36
N VAL A 25 -3.67 3.17 12.77
CA VAL A 25 -3.80 1.73 12.81
C VAL A 25 -2.41 1.12 12.99
N LEU A 26 -2.36 -0.01 13.69
CA LEU A 26 -1.12 -0.73 13.94
C LEU A 26 -1.05 -1.96 13.06
N THR A 27 0.15 -2.24 12.55
CA THR A 27 0.41 -3.45 11.76
C THR A 27 1.84 -3.93 12.05
N PRO A 28 2.09 -5.24 11.98
CA PRO A 28 3.45 -5.73 12.14
C PRO A 28 4.39 -5.13 11.09
N ASN A 29 5.64 -4.89 11.47
CA ASN A 29 6.61 -4.30 10.57
C ASN A 29 7.17 -5.33 9.59
N SER A 30 7.43 -4.89 8.38
CA SER A 30 8.26 -5.57 7.39
C SER A 30 8.74 -4.54 6.40
N LYS A 31 9.84 -4.83 5.71
CA LYS A 31 10.37 -3.92 4.70
C LYS A 31 9.35 -3.67 3.59
N LEU A 32 8.68 -4.73 3.13
CA LEU A 32 7.69 -4.62 2.06
C LEU A 32 6.54 -3.68 2.48
N ARG A 33 6.00 -3.87 3.68
CA ARG A 33 4.91 -3.02 4.17
C ARG A 33 5.35 -1.57 4.27
N ALA A 34 6.54 -1.32 4.81
CA ALA A 34 7.06 0.04 4.94
C ALA A 34 7.25 0.69 3.57
N TRP A 35 7.77 -0.04 2.60
CA TRP A 35 7.97 0.50 1.25
C TRP A 35 6.64 0.82 0.56
N VAL A 36 5.62 -0.01 0.74
CA VAL A 36 4.28 0.30 0.21
C VAL A 36 3.72 1.55 0.88
N LEU A 37 3.91 1.68 2.20
CA LEU A 37 3.45 2.87 2.92
C LEU A 37 4.19 4.13 2.47
N ASP A 38 5.47 4.02 2.10
CA ASP A 38 6.20 5.15 1.54
C ASP A 38 5.54 5.66 0.27
N VAL A 39 5.09 4.78 -0.61
CA VAL A 39 4.38 5.16 -1.83
C VAL A 39 3.05 5.82 -1.49
N LEU A 40 2.27 5.23 -0.58
CA LEU A 40 0.99 5.78 -0.18
C LEU A 40 1.15 7.17 0.44
N LYS A 41 2.18 7.36 1.25
CA LYS A 41 2.48 8.67 1.84
C LYS A 41 2.87 9.68 0.77
N SER A 42 3.77 9.29 -0.12
CA SER A 42 4.24 10.15 -1.21
C SER A 42 3.10 10.61 -2.11
N GLU A 43 2.12 9.73 -2.33
CA GLU A 43 0.96 10.04 -3.18
C GLU A 43 -0.17 10.73 -2.41
N GLY A 44 0.01 10.97 -1.12
CA GLY A 44 -0.95 11.74 -0.33
C GLY A 44 -2.12 10.95 0.23
N TYR A 45 -2.04 9.63 0.28
CA TYR A 45 -3.13 8.78 0.78
C TYR A 45 -3.10 8.54 2.29
N ILE A 46 -1.93 8.67 2.91
CA ILE A 46 -1.79 8.60 4.37
C ILE A 46 -0.97 9.81 4.82
N LYS A 47 -1.11 10.18 6.10
CA LYS A 47 -0.31 11.29 6.65
C LYS A 47 1.15 10.89 6.82
N SER A 48 1.38 9.78 7.49
CA SER A 48 2.72 9.32 7.82
C SER A 48 2.64 7.93 8.45
N TYR A 49 3.80 7.36 8.74
CA TYR A 49 3.88 6.16 9.55
C TYR A 49 5.14 6.21 10.40
N GLU A 50 5.12 5.48 11.49
CA GLU A 50 6.26 5.37 12.40
C GLU A 50 6.47 3.91 12.76
N ILE A 51 7.74 3.54 12.96
CA ILE A 51 8.09 2.20 13.43
C ILE A 51 8.33 2.29 14.93
N GLU A 52 7.58 1.49 15.70
CA GLU A 52 7.68 1.46 17.14
C GLU A 52 8.00 0.05 17.60
N LYS A 53 8.59 -0.08 18.78
CA LYS A 53 8.80 -1.38 19.39
C LYS A 53 7.72 -1.65 20.41
N SER A 54 7.10 -2.82 20.32
CA SER A 54 6.14 -3.25 21.32
C SER A 54 6.87 -3.61 22.63
N PRO A 55 6.16 -3.74 23.76
CA PRO A 55 6.78 -4.16 25.01
C PRO A 55 7.52 -5.50 24.91
N SER A 56 7.13 -6.36 23.99
CA SER A 56 7.79 -7.65 23.76
C SER A 56 9.04 -7.53 22.88
N GLY A 57 9.36 -6.31 22.40
CA GLY A 57 10.52 -6.08 21.54
C GLY A 57 10.26 -6.24 20.05
N THR A 58 9.05 -6.62 19.67
CA THR A 58 8.66 -6.75 18.27
C THR A 58 8.40 -5.38 17.66
N GLU A 59 8.87 -5.17 16.43
CA GLU A 59 8.62 -3.92 15.74
C GLU A 59 7.23 -3.90 15.12
N ILE A 60 6.54 -2.78 15.29
CA ILE A 60 5.23 -2.54 14.69
C ILE A 60 5.26 -1.21 13.95
N ILE A 61 4.40 -1.10 12.94
CA ILE A 61 4.22 0.16 12.22
C ILE A 61 2.92 0.79 12.69
N LYS A 62 3.00 2.07 13.06
CA LYS A 62 1.83 2.89 13.40
C LYS A 62 1.57 3.79 12.20
N VAL A 63 0.47 3.53 11.50
CA VAL A 63 0.08 4.29 10.30
C VAL A 63 -0.91 5.36 10.70
N SER A 64 -0.58 6.62 10.39
CA SER A 64 -1.48 7.75 10.65
C SER A 64 -2.35 7.98 9.42
N LEU A 65 -3.65 7.80 9.59
CA LEU A 65 -4.61 7.86 8.50
C LEU A 65 -4.98 9.30 8.18
N LYS A 66 -5.44 9.51 6.95
CA LYS A 66 -5.72 10.85 6.45
C LYS A 66 -7.19 10.98 6.08
N TYR A 67 -7.79 12.08 6.53
CA TYR A 67 -9.18 12.41 6.25
C TYR A 67 -9.26 13.80 5.68
N PHE A 68 -10.23 14.03 4.83
CA PHE A 68 -10.52 15.34 4.29
C PHE A 68 -12.01 15.59 4.42
N ASP A 69 -12.37 16.66 5.11
CA ASP A 69 -13.78 17.07 5.33
C ASP A 69 -14.59 15.93 5.95
N GLY A 70 -14.00 15.21 6.91
CA GLY A 70 -14.65 14.12 7.62
C GLY A 70 -14.67 12.79 6.87
N GLU A 71 -14.17 12.74 5.64
CA GLU A 71 -14.18 11.53 4.83
C GLU A 71 -12.77 10.96 4.64
N PRO A 72 -12.62 9.62 4.59
CA PRO A 72 -11.32 9.04 4.30
C PRO A 72 -10.78 9.49 2.94
N VAL A 73 -9.49 9.80 2.88
CA VAL A 73 -8.85 10.15 1.62
C VAL A 73 -8.79 8.94 0.70
N ILE A 74 -8.53 7.75 1.26
CA ILE A 74 -8.57 6.51 0.47
C ILE A 74 -10.02 6.08 0.29
N LYS A 75 -10.47 6.02 -0.96
CA LYS A 75 -11.82 5.56 -1.29
C LYS A 75 -11.84 4.10 -1.71
N GLU A 76 -10.75 3.62 -2.32
CA GLU A 76 -10.58 2.24 -2.71
C GLU A 76 -9.15 1.80 -2.42
N LEU A 77 -8.99 0.61 -1.88
CA LEU A 77 -7.69 0.03 -1.61
C LEU A 77 -7.81 -1.46 -1.87
N LYS A 78 -7.20 -1.93 -2.97
CA LYS A 78 -7.37 -3.30 -3.43
C LYS A 78 -6.04 -4.01 -3.56
N ARG A 79 -5.97 -5.23 -3.04
CA ARG A 79 -4.86 -6.13 -3.27
C ARG A 79 -4.98 -6.68 -4.69
N VAL A 80 -3.90 -6.66 -5.46
CA VAL A 80 -3.89 -7.20 -6.83
C VAL A 80 -3.11 -8.50 -6.86
N SER A 81 -1.79 -8.46 -6.64
CA SER A 81 -0.96 -9.65 -6.60
C SER A 81 -1.06 -10.29 -5.22
N THR A 82 -1.33 -11.58 -5.17
CA THR A 82 -1.45 -12.31 -3.89
C THR A 82 -0.50 -13.50 -3.90
N PRO A 83 -0.21 -14.10 -2.73
CA PRO A 83 0.65 -15.29 -2.69
C PRO A 83 0.14 -16.43 -3.56
N GLY A 84 -1.18 -16.57 -3.72
CA GLY A 84 -1.76 -17.63 -4.55
C GLY A 84 -1.88 -17.26 -6.01
N ARG A 85 -1.75 -15.99 -6.36
CA ARG A 85 -1.89 -15.51 -7.74
C ARG A 85 -1.08 -14.25 -7.94
N ARG A 86 0.17 -14.42 -8.33
CA ARG A 86 1.06 -13.29 -8.61
C ARG A 86 0.71 -12.64 -9.94
N VAL A 87 0.77 -11.30 -9.98
CA VAL A 87 0.44 -10.54 -11.18
C VAL A 87 1.66 -9.68 -11.55
N TYR A 88 2.28 -10.04 -12.67
CA TYR A 88 3.44 -9.32 -13.22
C TYR A 88 3.05 -8.72 -14.56
N LEU A 89 3.33 -7.44 -14.75
CA LEU A 89 3.01 -6.74 -15.99
C LEU A 89 4.22 -5.97 -16.48
N GLY A 90 4.38 -5.92 -17.81
CA GLY A 90 5.39 -5.08 -18.43
C GLY A 90 5.02 -3.61 -18.33
N VAL A 91 5.99 -2.74 -18.63
CA VAL A 91 5.81 -1.30 -18.48
C VAL A 91 4.63 -0.78 -19.32
N ASP A 92 4.41 -1.34 -20.50
CA ASP A 92 3.33 -0.89 -21.38
C ASP A 92 1.95 -1.36 -20.92
N ASN A 93 1.90 -2.33 -20.03
CA ASN A 93 0.65 -2.93 -19.55
C ASN A 93 0.32 -2.58 -18.10
N LEU A 94 1.08 -1.67 -17.49
CA LEU A 94 0.79 -1.25 -16.12
C LEU A 94 -0.58 -0.56 -16.07
N PRO A 95 -1.40 -0.86 -15.06
CA PRO A 95 -2.75 -0.31 -15.02
C PRO A 95 -2.74 1.18 -14.72
N LYS A 96 -3.73 1.87 -15.27
CA LYS A 96 -4.03 3.25 -14.88
C LYS A 96 -5.31 3.21 -14.03
N VAL A 97 -5.15 3.41 -12.74
CA VAL A 97 -6.26 3.35 -11.80
C VAL A 97 -7.12 4.59 -11.99
N ARG A 98 -8.42 4.38 -12.27
CA ARG A 98 -9.35 5.49 -12.47
C ARG A 98 -8.81 6.50 -13.47
N GLN A 99 -8.29 6.02 -14.60
CA GLN A 99 -7.76 6.85 -15.69
C GLN A 99 -6.65 7.81 -15.24
N GLY A 100 -5.84 7.34 -14.29
CA GLY A 100 -4.70 8.11 -13.79
C GLY A 100 -4.96 8.91 -12.53
N LEU A 101 -6.19 8.92 -12.03
CA LEU A 101 -6.51 9.62 -10.78
C LEU A 101 -6.08 8.84 -9.55
N GLY A 102 -6.01 7.52 -9.66
CA GLY A 102 -5.51 6.66 -8.59
C GLY A 102 -4.08 6.19 -8.87
N VAL A 103 -3.60 5.27 -8.06
CA VAL A 103 -2.21 4.81 -8.11
C VAL A 103 -2.18 3.28 -8.02
N ALA A 104 -1.33 2.66 -8.82
CA ALA A 104 -0.95 1.26 -8.63
C ALA A 104 0.43 1.24 -7.98
N VAL A 105 0.61 0.41 -6.96
CA VAL A 105 1.91 0.23 -6.30
C VAL A 105 2.58 -0.98 -6.93
N VAL A 106 3.76 -0.76 -7.49
CA VAL A 106 4.46 -1.78 -8.29
C VAL A 106 5.82 -2.10 -7.67
N SER A 107 6.12 -3.38 -7.54
CA SER A 107 7.43 -3.85 -7.11
C SER A 107 8.28 -4.10 -8.36
N THR A 108 9.32 -3.29 -8.55
CA THR A 108 10.18 -3.35 -9.73
C THR A 108 11.60 -3.71 -9.33
N SER A 109 12.44 -3.96 -10.33
CA SER A 109 13.86 -4.20 -10.10
C SER A 109 14.57 -2.98 -9.50
N LYS A 110 13.96 -1.80 -9.61
CA LYS A 110 14.50 -0.55 -9.05
C LYS A 110 13.84 -0.16 -7.74
N GLY A 111 13.01 -1.03 -7.18
CA GLY A 111 12.32 -0.77 -5.92
C GLY A 111 10.81 -0.73 -6.07
N ILE A 112 10.14 -0.45 -4.97
CA ILE A 112 8.68 -0.33 -4.94
C ILE A 112 8.32 1.12 -5.23
N MET A 113 7.45 1.33 -6.20
CA MET A 113 7.11 2.66 -6.67
C MET A 113 5.70 2.71 -7.23
N SER A 114 5.22 3.91 -7.54
CA SER A 114 3.93 4.08 -8.21
C SER A 114 4.04 3.66 -9.68
N ASP A 115 2.89 3.36 -10.29
CA ASP A 115 2.85 3.05 -11.72
C ASP A 115 3.40 4.19 -12.57
N SER A 116 3.14 5.44 -12.16
CA SER A 116 3.65 6.62 -12.87
C SER A 116 5.18 6.65 -12.85
N GLN A 117 5.78 6.41 -11.69
CA GLN A 117 7.25 6.35 -11.57
C GLN A 117 7.82 5.18 -12.35
N ALA A 118 7.14 4.03 -12.34
CA ALA A 118 7.57 2.86 -13.09
C ALA A 118 7.58 3.14 -14.59
N ARG A 119 6.55 3.85 -15.09
CA ARG A 119 6.50 4.24 -16.51
C ARG A 119 7.63 5.19 -16.85
N GLN A 120 7.92 6.17 -15.99
CA GLN A 120 9.02 7.11 -16.22
C GLN A 120 10.37 6.39 -16.24
N SER A 121 10.52 5.38 -15.40
CA SER A 121 11.75 4.58 -15.34
C SER A 121 11.79 3.45 -16.38
N ARG A 122 10.70 3.28 -17.13
CA ARG A 122 10.54 2.25 -18.17
C ARG A 122 10.76 0.84 -17.62
N VAL A 123 10.19 0.57 -16.45
CA VAL A 123 10.25 -0.74 -15.84
C VAL A 123 8.85 -1.25 -15.53
N GLY A 124 8.65 -2.54 -15.72
CA GLY A 124 7.46 -3.22 -15.24
C GLY A 124 7.77 -3.95 -13.94
N GLY A 125 6.82 -4.72 -13.46
CA GLY A 125 7.02 -5.50 -12.26
C GLY A 125 5.75 -6.13 -11.73
N GLU A 126 5.79 -6.48 -10.45
CA GLU A 126 4.65 -7.07 -9.76
C GLU A 126 3.72 -5.96 -9.28
N VAL A 127 2.46 -6.01 -9.71
CA VAL A 127 1.45 -5.03 -9.26
C VAL A 127 0.92 -5.49 -7.92
N LEU A 128 1.31 -4.82 -6.85
CA LEU A 128 0.99 -5.22 -5.49
C LEU A 128 -0.43 -4.86 -5.09
N CYS A 129 -0.82 -3.62 -5.33
CA CYS A 129 -2.15 -3.13 -4.96
C CYS A 129 -2.48 -1.88 -5.76
N THR A 130 -3.76 -1.49 -5.70
CA THR A 130 -4.22 -0.23 -6.29
C THR A 130 -4.92 0.59 -5.22
N VAL A 131 -4.84 1.90 -5.34
CA VAL A 131 -5.44 2.83 -4.40
C VAL A 131 -6.07 3.99 -5.16
N PHE A 132 -7.21 4.44 -4.64
CA PHE A 132 -7.91 5.60 -5.19
C PHE A 132 -8.60 6.37 -4.10
#